data_ecc64ae50a270815f9a3189ea48c54f9
#
_entry.id   ecc64ae50a270815f9a3189ea48c54f9
#
_cell.length_a   1.000
_cell.length_b   1.000
_cell.length_c   1.000
_cell.angle_alpha   90.00
_cell.angle_beta   90.00
_cell.angle_gamma   90.00
#
_symmetry.space_group_name_H-M   'P 1'
#
loop_
_entity.id
_entity.type
_entity.pdbx_description
1 polymer ?
#
loop_
_entity_poly.entity_id
_entity_poly.type
_entity_poly.pdbx_seq_one_letter_code
_entity_poly.pdbx_strand_id
1 'polypeptide(L)'
;AAERFSVQGIQFVLTLVIARILSPDAYGLVAMLGIFMALSQVLVDSGFANALIQKKDRTETDYSTAFYFNAAGSLLIYLCLFVCAPLIARFFAEPQLTVIARVIGLTLVINSLGIVQQARLTVDLDFKRLARASLGAVAISGAVGIWLAYHGFGVWTLVWQSLLNSLLRVVFLWIFSRWMPRWIFSWQSFR
;
A
#
# COMPACT_ATOMS: atom_id res chain seq x y z
N ALA A 1 -13.59 7.68 -14.07
CA ALA A 1 -12.80 8.92 -13.96
C ALA A 1 -13.18 9.72 -12.70
N ALA A 2 -14.47 10.05 -12.48
CA ALA A 2 -14.93 10.85 -11.34
C ALA A 2 -14.51 10.29 -9.96
N GLU A 3 -14.50 8.97 -9.79
CA GLU A 3 -14.17 8.32 -8.51
C GLU A 3 -12.70 8.51 -8.11
N ARG A 4 -11.78 8.45 -9.08
CA ARG A 4 -10.35 8.72 -8.82
C ARG A 4 -10.12 10.17 -8.41
N PHE A 5 -10.84 11.10 -9.04
CA PHE A 5 -10.79 12.52 -8.67
C PHE A 5 -11.32 12.75 -7.25
N SER A 6 -12.40 12.08 -6.84
CA SER A 6 -12.95 12.21 -5.49
C SER A 6 -11.97 11.69 -4.42
N VAL A 7 -11.35 10.52 -4.62
CA VAL A 7 -10.34 9.97 -3.70
C VAL A 7 -9.14 10.92 -3.61
N GLN A 8 -8.66 11.40 -4.75
CA GLN A 8 -7.50 12.26 -4.84
C GLN A 8 -7.76 13.65 -4.24
N GLY A 9 -8.99 14.17 -4.43
CA GLY A 9 -9.44 15.42 -3.82
C GLY A 9 -9.49 15.35 -2.29
N ILE A 10 -10.09 14.29 -1.75
CA ILE A 10 -10.14 14.08 -0.29
C ILE A 10 -8.72 13.91 0.28
N GLN A 11 -7.88 13.12 -0.39
CA GLN A 11 -6.50 12.92 0.04
C GLN A 11 -5.69 14.23 0.01
N PHE A 12 -5.91 15.07 -0.99
CA PHE A 12 -5.28 16.39 -1.07
C PHE A 12 -5.72 17.31 0.08
N VAL A 13 -7.02 17.39 0.36
CA VAL A 13 -7.54 18.18 1.49
C VAL A 13 -6.97 17.69 2.83
N LEU A 14 -6.97 16.37 3.05
CA LEU A 14 -6.38 15.77 4.25
C LEU A 14 -4.89 16.10 4.39
N THR A 15 -4.14 16.01 3.30
CA THR A 15 -2.71 16.38 3.28
C THR A 15 -2.50 17.84 3.64
N LEU A 16 -3.34 18.75 3.11
CA LEU A 16 -3.26 20.18 3.44
C LEU A 16 -3.57 20.45 4.92
N VAL A 17 -4.59 19.79 5.48
CA VAL A 17 -4.95 19.94 6.89
C VAL A 17 -3.80 19.45 7.78
N ILE A 18 -3.27 18.26 7.51
CA ILE A 18 -2.17 17.69 8.29
C ILE A 18 -0.89 18.52 8.13
N ALA A 19 -0.61 19.04 6.92
CA ALA A 19 0.55 19.87 6.65
C ALA A 19 0.53 21.22 7.39
N ARG A 20 -0.64 21.72 7.76
CA ARG A 20 -0.76 22.93 8.61
C ARG A 20 -0.45 22.66 10.08
N ILE A 21 -0.57 21.42 10.52
CA ILE A 21 -0.41 21.03 11.93
C ILE A 21 1.01 20.49 12.18
N LEU A 22 1.54 19.71 11.23
CA LEU A 22 2.87 19.11 11.34
C LEU A 22 3.98 20.08 10.91
N SER A 23 5.17 19.89 11.54
CA SER A 23 6.38 20.59 11.11
C SER A 23 6.84 20.15 9.73
N PRO A 24 7.50 21.02 8.93
CA PRO A 24 8.12 20.66 7.65
C PRO A 24 9.11 19.49 7.75
N ASP A 25 9.80 19.35 8.87
CA ASP A 25 10.78 18.28 9.13
C ASP A 25 10.14 16.89 9.10
N ALA A 26 8.91 16.76 9.62
CA ALA A 26 8.18 15.49 9.59
C ALA A 26 7.88 15.03 8.14
N TYR A 27 7.53 15.97 7.27
CA TYR A 27 7.35 15.69 5.85
C TYR A 27 8.68 15.39 5.15
N GLY A 28 9.76 16.10 5.52
CA GLY A 28 11.10 15.86 5.02
C GLY A 28 11.55 14.43 5.26
N LEU A 29 11.39 13.90 6.47
CA LEU A 29 11.74 12.52 6.83
C LEU A 29 10.97 11.48 5.98
N VAL A 30 9.67 11.68 5.79
CA VAL A 30 8.87 10.77 4.94
C VAL A 30 9.23 10.90 3.47
N ALA A 31 9.51 12.11 2.99
CA ALA A 31 9.93 12.35 1.61
C ALA A 31 11.27 11.68 1.26
N MET A 32 12.24 11.69 2.19
CA MET A 32 13.53 10.98 2.03
C MET A 32 13.34 9.49 1.81
N LEU A 33 12.34 8.87 2.48
CA LEU A 33 11.99 7.47 2.28
C LEU A 33 11.18 7.23 1.00
N GLY A 34 10.54 8.25 0.46
CA GLY A 34 9.63 8.16 -0.68
C GLY A 34 10.27 7.50 -1.90
N ILE A 35 11.54 7.80 -2.20
CA ILE A 35 12.28 7.20 -3.33
C ILE A 35 12.46 5.70 -3.12
N PHE A 36 12.88 5.28 -1.93
CA PHE A 36 13.09 3.86 -1.61
C PHE A 36 11.78 3.08 -1.61
N MET A 37 10.71 3.70 -1.08
CA MET A 37 9.37 3.11 -1.11
C MET A 37 8.83 2.98 -2.52
N ALA A 38 9.01 4.01 -3.38
CA ALA A 38 8.58 3.98 -4.77
C ALA A 38 9.32 2.89 -5.55
N LEU A 39 10.65 2.79 -5.39
CA LEU A 39 11.45 1.74 -6.02
C LEU A 39 11.01 0.35 -5.56
N SER A 40 10.82 0.16 -4.25
CA SER A 40 10.33 -1.08 -3.68
C SER A 40 8.93 -1.45 -4.21
N GLN A 41 8.03 -0.47 -4.33
CA GLN A 41 6.70 -0.68 -4.87
C GLN A 41 6.73 -1.12 -6.34
N VAL A 42 7.59 -0.51 -7.18
CA VAL A 42 7.77 -0.92 -8.58
C VAL A 42 8.24 -2.38 -8.67
N LEU A 43 9.13 -2.81 -7.79
CA LEU A 43 9.59 -4.19 -7.73
C LEU A 43 8.50 -5.16 -7.28
N VAL A 44 7.66 -4.76 -6.32
CA VAL A 44 6.49 -5.55 -5.87
C VAL A 44 5.45 -5.64 -6.98
N ASP A 45 5.17 -4.54 -7.67
CA ASP A 45 4.15 -4.46 -8.72
C ASP A 45 4.59 -5.15 -10.04
N SER A 46 5.62 -5.96 -10.03
CA SER A 46 6.35 -6.62 -11.14
C SER A 46 5.51 -7.18 -12.31
N GLY A 47 4.39 -6.55 -12.61
CA GLY A 47 3.55 -6.85 -13.78
C GLY A 47 2.55 -8.00 -13.62
N PHE A 48 2.60 -8.78 -12.53
CA PHE A 48 1.69 -9.92 -12.35
C PHE A 48 0.21 -9.52 -12.26
N ALA A 49 -0.10 -8.40 -11.60
CA ALA A 49 -1.47 -7.88 -11.58
C ALA A 49 -1.95 -7.53 -12.99
N ASN A 50 -1.09 -6.91 -13.80
CA ASN A 50 -1.40 -6.56 -15.18
C ASN A 50 -1.50 -7.79 -16.09
N ALA A 51 -0.61 -8.78 -15.91
CA ALA A 51 -0.67 -10.05 -16.62
C ALA A 51 -1.98 -10.81 -16.32
N LEU A 52 -2.40 -10.83 -15.04
CA LEU A 52 -3.69 -11.39 -14.62
C LEU A 52 -4.88 -10.67 -15.26
N ILE A 53 -4.83 -9.34 -15.37
CA ILE A 53 -5.89 -8.55 -15.99
C ILE A 53 -5.96 -8.80 -17.51
N GLN A 54 -4.84 -9.05 -18.17
CA GLN A 54 -4.77 -9.26 -19.62
C GLN A 54 -5.07 -10.70 -20.06
N LYS A 55 -4.85 -11.70 -19.19
CA LYS A 55 -5.09 -13.11 -19.51
C LYS A 55 -6.59 -13.36 -19.73
N LYS A 56 -6.97 -13.95 -20.89
CA LYS A 56 -8.38 -14.22 -21.25
C LYS A 56 -8.97 -15.41 -20.47
N ASP A 57 -8.21 -16.51 -20.34
CA ASP A 57 -8.64 -17.75 -19.66
C ASP A 57 -8.04 -17.83 -18.26
N ARG A 58 -8.65 -17.09 -17.33
CA ARG A 58 -8.20 -17.00 -15.93
C ARG A 58 -8.77 -18.15 -15.12
N THR A 59 -7.90 -18.88 -14.43
CA THR A 59 -8.30 -19.93 -13.49
C THR A 59 -8.12 -19.48 -12.04
N GLU A 60 -8.82 -20.14 -11.12
CA GLU A 60 -8.60 -19.91 -9.68
C GLU A 60 -7.16 -20.23 -9.24
N THR A 61 -6.50 -21.14 -9.99
CA THR A 61 -5.09 -21.47 -9.78
C THR A 61 -4.17 -20.28 -10.12
N ASP A 62 -4.46 -19.54 -11.19
CA ASP A 62 -3.69 -18.35 -11.58
C ASP A 62 -3.77 -17.26 -10.52
N TYR A 63 -4.98 -17.00 -9.99
CA TYR A 63 -5.18 -16.03 -8.93
C TYR A 63 -4.45 -16.41 -7.64
N SER A 64 -4.54 -17.69 -7.22
CA SER A 64 -3.86 -18.17 -6.02
C SER A 64 -2.34 -18.15 -6.18
N THR A 65 -1.81 -18.55 -7.33
CA THR A 65 -0.38 -18.53 -7.63
C THR A 65 0.16 -17.09 -7.61
N ALA A 66 -0.53 -16.15 -8.26
CA ALA A 66 -0.16 -14.74 -8.24
C ALA A 66 -0.20 -14.14 -6.83
N PHE A 67 -1.18 -14.51 -6.01
CA PHE A 67 -1.28 -14.07 -4.62
C PHE A 67 -0.05 -14.49 -3.82
N TYR A 68 0.30 -15.78 -3.82
CA TYR A 68 1.45 -16.28 -3.06
C TYR A 68 2.78 -15.73 -3.57
N PHE A 69 2.92 -15.60 -4.90
CA PHE A 69 4.13 -15.01 -5.49
C PHE A 69 4.31 -13.54 -5.08
N ASN A 70 3.25 -12.72 -5.18
CA ASN A 70 3.31 -11.33 -4.77
C ASN A 70 3.55 -11.18 -3.25
N ALA A 71 2.91 -12.02 -2.42
CA ALA A 71 3.13 -12.01 -0.98
C ALA A 71 4.57 -12.38 -0.62
N ALA A 72 5.13 -13.43 -1.23
CA ALA A 72 6.52 -13.84 -1.02
C ALA A 72 7.50 -12.77 -1.54
N GLY A 73 7.28 -12.24 -2.74
CA GLY A 73 8.12 -11.19 -3.33
C GLY A 73 8.11 -9.90 -2.50
N SER A 74 6.94 -9.46 -2.06
CA SER A 74 6.85 -8.27 -1.20
C SER A 74 7.51 -8.47 0.16
N LEU A 75 7.42 -9.67 0.73
CA LEU A 75 8.11 -10.00 1.98
C LEU A 75 9.63 -9.96 1.80
N LEU A 76 10.16 -10.51 0.70
CA LEU A 76 11.60 -10.44 0.40
C LEU A 76 12.08 -9.00 0.22
N ILE A 77 11.33 -8.17 -0.53
CA ILE A 77 11.65 -6.76 -0.74
C ILE A 77 11.57 -6.00 0.58
N TYR A 78 10.57 -6.28 1.42
CA TYR A 78 10.46 -5.70 2.75
C TYR A 78 11.65 -6.08 3.64
N LEU A 79 12.07 -7.35 3.66
CA LEU A 79 13.23 -7.81 4.42
C LEU A 79 14.51 -7.12 3.93
N CYS A 80 14.68 -6.96 2.62
CA CYS A 80 15.79 -6.22 2.05
C CYS A 80 15.77 -4.75 2.54
N LEU A 81 14.62 -4.08 2.46
CA LEU A 81 14.44 -2.72 2.98
C LEU A 81 14.71 -2.64 4.48
N PHE A 82 14.24 -3.62 5.26
CA PHE A 82 14.43 -3.70 6.71
C PHE A 82 15.90 -3.78 7.09
N VAL A 83 16.69 -4.60 6.37
CA VAL A 83 18.14 -4.73 6.56
C VAL A 83 18.87 -3.47 6.08
N CYS A 84 18.43 -2.86 4.97
CA CYS A 84 19.03 -1.64 4.43
C CYS A 84 18.62 -0.37 5.19
N ALA A 85 17.57 -0.41 6.04
CA ALA A 85 17.09 0.76 6.77
C ALA A 85 18.16 1.52 7.56
N PRO A 86 19.10 0.89 8.30
CA PRO A 86 20.18 1.61 8.97
C PRO A 86 21.18 2.26 7.99
N LEU A 87 21.36 1.71 6.79
CA LEU A 87 22.20 2.32 5.76
C LEU A 87 21.56 3.58 5.21
N ILE A 88 20.23 3.53 4.97
CA ILE A 88 19.42 4.69 4.55
C ILE A 88 19.51 5.79 5.60
N ALA A 89 19.35 5.45 6.88
CA ALA A 89 19.45 6.40 7.99
C ALA A 89 20.84 7.05 8.09
N ARG A 90 21.91 6.30 7.86
CA ARG A 90 23.28 6.82 7.81
C ARG A 90 23.50 7.74 6.62
N PHE A 91 22.97 7.38 5.45
CA PHE A 91 23.11 8.17 4.23
C PHE A 91 22.49 9.57 4.36
N PHE A 92 21.33 9.67 5.03
CA PHE A 92 20.67 10.95 5.29
C PHE A 92 21.09 11.61 6.60
N ALA A 93 21.99 10.98 7.39
CA ALA A 93 22.39 11.43 8.72
C ALA A 93 21.24 11.59 9.72
N GLU A 94 20.13 10.82 9.54
CA GLU A 94 18.90 10.88 10.32
C GLU A 94 18.58 9.52 10.97
N PRO A 95 18.97 9.27 12.24
CA PRO A 95 18.80 7.97 12.90
C PRO A 95 17.34 7.50 12.99
N GLN A 96 16.39 8.44 13.07
CA GLN A 96 14.95 8.14 13.13
C GLN A 96 14.44 7.41 11.88
N LEU A 97 15.07 7.61 10.73
CA LEU A 97 14.69 6.96 9.48
C LEU A 97 14.78 5.44 9.56
N THR A 98 15.65 4.87 10.40
CA THR A 98 15.74 3.41 10.56
C THR A 98 14.41 2.81 11.01
N VAL A 99 13.81 3.38 12.05
CA VAL A 99 12.55 2.86 12.61
C VAL A 99 11.39 3.20 11.68
N ILE A 100 11.36 4.42 11.15
CA ILE A 100 10.31 4.87 10.23
C ILE A 100 10.30 4.00 8.96
N ALA A 101 11.46 3.72 8.35
CA ALA A 101 11.57 2.87 7.16
C ALA A 101 11.07 1.45 7.40
N ARG A 102 11.41 0.87 8.56
CA ARG A 102 10.94 -0.46 8.96
C ARG A 102 9.42 -0.52 9.14
N VAL A 103 8.84 0.48 9.77
CA VAL A 103 7.40 0.51 10.04
C VAL A 103 6.62 0.84 8.77
N ILE A 104 7.01 1.87 8.02
CA ILE A 104 6.32 2.23 6.79
C ILE A 104 6.50 1.16 5.69
N GLY A 105 7.62 0.45 5.69
CA GLY A 105 7.88 -0.66 4.78
C GLY A 105 6.87 -1.81 4.89
N LEU A 106 6.21 -1.98 6.05
CA LEU A 106 5.12 -2.95 6.22
C LEU A 106 3.97 -2.70 5.24
N THR A 107 3.79 -1.47 4.77
CA THR A 107 2.75 -1.13 3.76
C THR A 107 2.96 -1.90 2.46
N LEU A 108 4.21 -2.25 2.10
CA LEU A 108 4.52 -3.05 0.91
C LEU A 108 3.89 -4.45 1.02
N VAL A 109 4.08 -5.10 2.17
CA VAL A 109 3.52 -6.43 2.44
C VAL A 109 2.00 -6.36 2.53
N ILE A 110 1.46 -5.38 3.27
CA ILE A 110 0.02 -5.20 3.40
C ILE A 110 -0.62 -4.98 2.02
N ASN A 111 -0.08 -4.08 1.20
CA ASN A 111 -0.63 -3.79 -0.12
C ASN A 111 -0.59 -4.99 -1.05
N SER A 112 0.46 -5.82 -0.99
CA SER A 112 0.57 -7.02 -1.82
C SER A 112 -0.57 -8.02 -1.58
N LEU A 113 -1.09 -8.10 -0.35
CA LEU A 113 -2.24 -8.93 -0.01
C LEU A 113 -3.56 -8.46 -0.64
N GLY A 114 -3.62 -7.23 -1.15
CA GLY A 114 -4.78 -6.66 -1.83
C GLY A 114 -4.69 -6.68 -3.36
N ILE A 115 -3.52 -7.00 -3.95
CA ILE A 115 -3.29 -6.89 -5.39
C ILE A 115 -4.26 -7.78 -6.19
N VAL A 116 -4.43 -9.03 -5.79
CA VAL A 116 -5.29 -10.00 -6.50
C VAL A 116 -6.77 -9.61 -6.36
N GLN A 117 -7.21 -9.18 -5.19
CA GLN A 117 -8.59 -8.71 -4.97
C GLN A 117 -8.89 -7.48 -5.82
N GLN A 118 -7.94 -6.56 -5.91
CA GLN A 118 -8.04 -5.39 -6.78
C GLN A 118 -8.10 -5.80 -8.26
N ALA A 119 -7.25 -6.74 -8.69
CA ALA A 119 -7.25 -7.24 -10.06
C ALA A 119 -8.60 -7.88 -10.43
N ARG A 120 -9.18 -8.72 -9.56
CA ARG A 120 -10.51 -9.32 -9.76
C ARG A 120 -11.60 -8.27 -9.93
N LEU A 121 -11.71 -7.34 -8.99
CA LEU A 121 -12.71 -6.27 -9.08
C LEU A 121 -12.52 -5.40 -10.35
N THR A 122 -11.28 -5.25 -10.82
CA THR A 122 -10.99 -4.54 -12.07
C THR A 122 -11.45 -5.34 -13.28
N VAL A 123 -11.25 -6.66 -13.27
CA VAL A 123 -11.71 -7.58 -14.32
C VAL A 123 -13.23 -7.61 -14.39
N ASP A 124 -13.90 -7.64 -13.23
CA ASP A 124 -15.35 -7.60 -13.10
C ASP A 124 -15.95 -6.21 -13.41
N LEU A 125 -15.09 -5.21 -13.74
CA LEU A 125 -15.46 -3.80 -13.98
C LEU A 125 -16.21 -3.16 -12.80
N ASP A 126 -16.09 -3.72 -11.59
CA ASP A 126 -16.76 -3.21 -10.39
C ASP A 126 -15.96 -2.06 -9.74
N PHE A 127 -15.84 -0.99 -10.50
CA PHE A 127 -15.14 0.21 -10.03
C PHE A 127 -15.83 0.86 -8.83
N LYS A 128 -17.14 0.64 -8.63
CA LYS A 128 -17.87 1.18 -7.47
C LYS A 128 -17.36 0.58 -6.16
N ARG A 129 -17.12 -0.74 -6.12
CA ARG A 129 -16.53 -1.39 -4.93
C ARG A 129 -15.09 -0.95 -4.70
N LEU A 130 -14.28 -0.82 -5.77
CA LEU A 130 -12.92 -0.29 -5.66
C LEU A 130 -12.90 1.14 -5.08
N ALA A 131 -13.78 2.01 -5.57
CA ALA A 131 -13.90 3.37 -5.07
C ALA A 131 -14.35 3.41 -3.61
N ARG A 132 -15.36 2.62 -3.23
CA ARG A 132 -15.83 2.54 -1.83
C ARG A 132 -14.72 2.06 -0.89
N ALA A 133 -13.93 1.06 -1.29
CA ALA A 133 -12.79 0.58 -0.52
C ALA A 133 -11.76 1.69 -0.31
N SER A 134 -11.40 2.40 -1.37
CA SER A 134 -10.40 3.48 -1.31
C SER A 134 -10.92 4.70 -0.53
N LEU A 135 -12.17 5.13 -0.77
CA LEU A 135 -12.78 6.25 -0.07
C LEU A 135 -12.92 5.98 1.43
N GLY A 136 -13.41 4.79 1.79
CA GLY A 136 -13.54 4.38 3.20
C GLY A 136 -12.17 4.35 3.91
N ALA A 137 -11.17 3.78 3.26
CA ALA A 137 -9.82 3.73 3.81
C ALA A 137 -9.23 5.13 4.01
N VAL A 138 -9.32 6.02 3.02
CA VAL A 138 -8.82 7.38 3.08
C VAL A 138 -9.57 8.22 4.13
N ALA A 139 -10.89 8.12 4.21
CA ALA A 139 -11.68 8.87 5.17
C ALA A 139 -11.34 8.49 6.62
N ILE A 140 -11.29 7.18 6.92
CA ILE A 140 -11.00 6.69 8.27
C ILE A 140 -9.54 6.98 8.65
N SER A 141 -8.58 6.63 7.78
CA SER A 141 -7.16 6.87 8.04
C SER A 141 -6.85 8.37 8.13
N GLY A 142 -7.53 9.20 7.34
CA GLY A 142 -7.41 10.65 7.39
C GLY A 142 -7.93 11.24 8.69
N ALA A 143 -9.10 10.80 9.17
CA ALA A 143 -9.65 11.22 10.46
C ALA A 143 -8.71 10.86 11.63
N VAL A 144 -8.19 9.63 11.62
CA VAL A 144 -7.19 9.19 12.62
C VAL A 144 -5.90 9.98 12.48
N GLY A 145 -5.43 10.25 11.25
CA GLY A 145 -4.25 11.06 11.00
C GLY A 145 -4.39 12.49 11.54
N ILE A 146 -5.53 13.14 11.32
CA ILE A 146 -5.82 14.46 11.89
C ILE A 146 -5.81 14.40 13.42
N TRP A 147 -6.46 13.40 14.01
CA TRP A 147 -6.48 13.20 15.46
C TRP A 147 -5.06 13.05 16.03
N LEU A 148 -4.22 12.20 15.41
CA LEU A 148 -2.82 12.03 15.81
C LEU A 148 -1.99 13.32 15.65
N ALA A 149 -2.22 14.10 14.59
CA ALA A 149 -1.55 15.37 14.37
C ALA A 149 -1.82 16.37 15.49
N TYR A 150 -3.08 16.49 15.90
CA TYR A 150 -3.47 17.36 17.03
C TYR A 150 -2.88 16.91 18.39
N HIS A 151 -2.59 15.61 18.56
CA HIS A 151 -1.95 15.09 19.77
C HIS A 151 -0.42 15.14 19.72
N GLY A 152 0.17 15.75 18.70
CA GLY A 152 1.61 16.00 18.64
C GLY A 152 2.49 14.80 18.31
N PHE A 153 1.96 13.78 17.63
CA PHE A 153 2.72 12.58 17.23
C PHE A 153 3.79 12.86 16.16
N GLY A 154 3.89 14.09 15.62
CA GLY A 154 4.90 14.47 14.65
C GLY A 154 4.92 13.55 13.41
N VAL A 155 6.10 13.07 13.01
CA VAL A 155 6.28 12.18 11.85
C VAL A 155 5.48 10.88 11.95
N TRP A 156 5.25 10.38 13.15
CA TRP A 156 4.47 9.15 13.39
C TRP A 156 3.02 9.27 12.94
N THR A 157 2.48 10.49 12.89
CA THR A 157 1.16 10.73 12.30
C THR A 157 1.07 10.23 10.87
N LEU A 158 2.06 10.57 10.04
CA LEU A 158 2.12 10.18 8.62
C LEU A 158 2.34 8.68 8.47
N VAL A 159 3.18 8.09 9.32
CA VAL A 159 3.48 6.67 9.32
C VAL A 159 2.24 5.84 9.65
N TRP A 160 1.56 6.17 10.76
CA TRP A 160 0.35 5.46 11.19
C TRP A 160 -0.81 5.67 10.22
N GLN A 161 -0.97 6.89 9.70
CA GLN A 161 -1.98 7.18 8.68
C GLN A 161 -1.77 6.31 7.43
N SER A 162 -0.53 6.21 6.94
CA SER A 162 -0.19 5.39 5.77
C SER A 162 -0.45 3.90 6.01
N LEU A 163 -0.03 3.38 7.16
CA LEU A 163 -0.26 2.00 7.56
C LEU A 163 -1.76 1.69 7.66
N LEU A 164 -2.49 2.54 8.36
CA LEU A 164 -3.93 2.36 8.55
C LEU A 164 -4.69 2.44 7.22
N ASN A 165 -4.29 3.37 6.34
CA ASN A 165 -4.87 3.48 5.00
C ASN A 165 -4.65 2.19 4.18
N SER A 166 -3.42 1.67 4.17
CA SER A 166 -3.10 0.41 3.47
C SER A 166 -3.88 -0.76 4.05
N LEU A 167 -3.92 -0.88 5.38
CA LEU A 167 -4.64 -1.96 6.06
C LEU A 167 -6.15 -1.92 5.77
N LEU A 168 -6.78 -0.76 5.97
CA LEU A 168 -8.21 -0.59 5.72
C LEU A 168 -8.57 -0.85 4.27
N ARG A 169 -7.75 -0.34 3.34
CA ARG A 169 -7.96 -0.58 1.91
C ARG A 169 -7.95 -2.07 1.59
N VAL A 170 -6.96 -2.81 2.09
CA VAL A 170 -6.87 -4.27 1.89
C VAL A 170 -8.05 -4.99 2.53
N VAL A 171 -8.40 -4.66 3.76
CA VAL A 171 -9.57 -5.25 4.45
C VAL A 171 -10.86 -5.03 3.64
N PHE A 172 -11.11 -3.81 3.17
CA PHE A 172 -12.28 -3.53 2.35
C PHE A 172 -12.25 -4.27 1.01
N LEU A 173 -11.09 -4.37 0.37
CA LEU A 173 -10.95 -5.16 -0.86
C LEU A 173 -11.28 -6.64 -0.62
N TRP A 174 -10.86 -7.23 0.49
CA TRP A 174 -11.19 -8.60 0.86
C TRP A 174 -12.69 -8.78 1.12
N ILE A 175 -13.31 -7.86 1.85
CA ILE A 175 -14.76 -7.89 2.12
C ILE A 175 -15.56 -7.80 0.82
N PHE A 176 -15.16 -6.92 -0.11
CA PHE A 176 -15.90 -6.69 -1.34
C PHE A 176 -15.64 -7.72 -2.43
N SER A 177 -14.43 -8.29 -2.52
CA SER A 177 -14.11 -9.32 -3.50
C SER A 177 -14.68 -10.70 -3.13
N ARG A 178 -14.92 -10.93 -1.82
CA ARG A 178 -15.40 -12.22 -1.27
C ARG A 178 -14.60 -13.42 -1.77
N TRP A 179 -13.34 -13.24 -2.13
CA TRP A 179 -12.47 -14.28 -2.64
C TRP A 179 -11.38 -14.63 -1.64
N MET A 180 -11.10 -15.92 -1.49
CA MET A 180 -10.00 -16.43 -0.67
C MET A 180 -9.04 -17.24 -1.52
N PRO A 181 -7.71 -17.08 -1.33
CA PRO A 181 -6.72 -17.87 -2.04
C PRO A 181 -6.85 -19.35 -1.65
N ARG A 182 -6.81 -20.21 -2.65
CA ARG A 182 -6.72 -21.66 -2.43
C ARG A 182 -5.26 -22.05 -2.28
N TRP A 183 -4.97 -23.10 -1.50
CA TRP A 183 -3.62 -23.66 -1.32
C TRP A 183 -3.18 -24.43 -2.57
N ILE A 184 -3.19 -23.78 -3.73
CA ILE A 184 -2.82 -24.37 -5.02
C ILE A 184 -1.79 -23.45 -5.65
N PHE A 185 -0.62 -24.00 -5.98
CA PHE A 185 0.45 -23.28 -6.68
C PHE A 185 0.78 -24.05 -7.96
N SER A 186 0.83 -23.37 -9.10
CA SER A 186 1.17 -23.96 -10.39
C SER A 186 2.24 -23.14 -11.11
N TRP A 187 3.36 -23.78 -11.42
CA TRP A 187 4.41 -23.18 -12.25
C TRP A 187 3.96 -22.95 -13.71
N GLN A 188 2.94 -23.67 -14.17
CA GLN A 188 2.40 -23.50 -15.53
C GLN A 188 1.68 -22.16 -15.70
N SER A 189 1.20 -21.55 -14.62
CA SER A 189 0.57 -20.23 -14.61
C SER A 189 1.55 -19.08 -14.92
N PHE A 190 2.86 -19.37 -14.95
CA PHE A 190 3.90 -18.39 -15.30
C PHE A 190 4.27 -18.38 -16.80
N ARG A 191 3.74 -19.32 -17.60
CA ARG A 191 3.87 -19.35 -19.05
C ARG A 191 2.64 -18.71 -19.70
#